data_b0c094ed5cd166108d165ee6ea7734fe
#
_entry.id   b0c094ed5cd166108d165ee6ea7734fe
#
_cell.length_a   1.000
_cell.length_b   1.000
_cell.length_c   1.000
_cell.angle_alpha   90.00
_cell.angle_beta   90.00
_cell.angle_gamma   90.00
#
_symmetry.space_group_name_H-M   'P 1'
#
loop_
_entity.id
_entity.type
_entity.pdbx_description
1 polymer ?
#
loop_
_entity_poly.entity_id
_entity_poly.type
_entity_poly.pdbx_seq_one_letter_code
_entity_poly.pdbx_strand_id
1 'polypeptide(L)'
;MSQPEQCWYIRTPIQQGEIFSSWLIRSALDVGCSPMVLIEALWGKWRALTIDLDKGVDAERFDALLSHSMESKQKIQQSMLSSVVSQIQPNYDSNQNIPWVLSLGTRNRSNTSGRQVCVECLKSHENPPYLRLMWRIGWHCSCVEHQLSLIDHCPECGVTIQPFKADMEHGCLAICTTCGFDLRRCEESKNINLNALNFQNKAEQVLKQKIGFYNQSPVTTQVWFEIARSWLSEIRFLVN
;
A
#
# COMPACT_ATOMS: atom_id res chain seq x y z
N MET A 1 -15.49 11.85 41.22
CA MET A 1 -14.58 12.69 40.40
C MET A 1 -13.99 11.75 39.33
N SER A 2 -14.56 11.77 38.15
CA SER A 2 -14.01 11.05 36.99
C SER A 2 -12.66 11.69 36.66
N GLN A 3 -11.60 10.90 36.64
CA GLN A 3 -10.31 11.33 36.09
C GLN A 3 -10.57 11.81 34.65
N PRO A 4 -9.99 12.94 34.22
CA PRO A 4 -10.08 13.29 32.80
C PRO A 4 -9.48 12.13 32.00
N GLU A 5 -10.27 11.55 31.11
CA GLU A 5 -9.76 10.58 30.11
C GLU A 5 -8.56 11.23 29.43
N GLN A 6 -7.41 10.65 29.65
CA GLN A 6 -6.15 11.13 29.10
C GLN A 6 -6.24 10.91 27.57
N CYS A 7 -6.66 11.92 26.83
CA CYS A 7 -6.84 11.86 25.39
C CYS A 7 -5.46 11.71 24.76
N TRP A 8 -5.22 10.57 24.12
CA TRP A 8 -3.99 10.30 23.38
C TRP A 8 -4.21 10.55 21.89
N TYR A 9 -3.16 10.97 21.18
CA TYR A 9 -3.23 11.31 19.77
C TYR A 9 -2.10 10.68 18.99
N ILE A 10 -2.41 10.19 17.80
CA ILE A 10 -1.45 9.84 16.76
C ILE A 10 -0.86 11.16 16.25
N ARG A 11 0.43 11.37 16.49
CA ARG A 11 1.17 12.57 16.06
C ARG A 11 2.04 12.33 14.84
N THR A 12 2.26 11.09 14.47
CA THR A 12 3.05 10.68 13.29
C THR A 12 2.40 11.24 12.03
N PRO A 13 3.11 12.07 11.24
CA PRO A 13 2.53 12.63 10.01
C PRO A 13 2.45 11.56 8.92
N ILE A 14 1.40 11.64 8.09
CA ILE A 14 1.30 10.87 6.86
C ILE A 14 2.30 11.44 5.85
N GLN A 15 3.15 10.59 5.29
CA GLN A 15 4.12 10.96 4.27
C GLN A 15 3.47 11.08 2.89
N GLN A 16 4.14 11.78 1.96
CA GLN A 16 3.61 11.95 0.61
C GLN A 16 3.46 10.60 -0.11
N GLY A 17 2.24 10.28 -0.54
CA GLY A 17 1.93 9.02 -1.21
C GLY A 17 1.99 7.79 -0.32
N GLU A 18 2.06 7.95 0.99
CA GLU A 18 2.05 6.85 1.95
C GLU A 18 0.70 6.14 1.96
N ILE A 19 0.74 4.80 2.05
CA ILE A 19 -0.48 4.00 2.19
C ILE A 19 -0.94 3.95 3.64
N PHE A 20 -2.24 3.87 3.84
CA PHE A 20 -2.91 3.92 5.14
C PHE A 20 -2.34 2.93 6.17
N SER A 21 -2.15 1.68 5.79
CA SER A 21 -1.58 0.66 6.69
C SER A 21 -0.15 0.97 7.11
N SER A 22 0.66 1.58 6.24
CA SER A 22 2.03 2.01 6.56
C SER A 22 2.02 3.07 7.65
N TRP A 23 1.19 4.09 7.49
CA TRP A 23 1.05 5.15 8.48
C TRP A 23 0.61 4.62 9.85
N LEU A 24 -0.37 3.71 9.92
CA LEU A 24 -0.79 3.10 11.18
C LEU A 24 0.35 2.32 11.85
N ILE A 25 1.13 1.55 11.07
CA ILE A 25 2.27 0.78 11.59
C ILE A 25 3.34 1.73 12.12
N ARG A 26 3.72 2.77 11.35
CA ARG A 26 4.70 3.77 11.81
C ARG A 26 4.21 4.48 13.06
N SER A 27 2.94 4.84 13.11
CA SER A 27 2.34 5.46 14.28
C SER A 27 2.43 4.59 15.53
N ALA A 28 2.23 3.28 15.38
CA ALA A 28 2.40 2.34 16.49
C ALA A 28 3.84 2.27 16.97
N LEU A 29 4.79 2.14 16.05
CA LEU A 29 6.22 2.07 16.35
C LEU A 29 6.72 3.39 17.00
N ASP A 30 6.26 4.55 16.52
CA ASP A 30 6.62 5.86 17.07
C ASP A 30 6.15 6.06 18.52
N VAL A 31 4.99 5.49 18.90
CA VAL A 31 4.52 5.53 20.28
C VAL A 31 5.02 4.35 21.13
N GLY A 32 5.87 3.49 20.58
CA GLY A 32 6.50 2.40 21.29
C GLY A 32 5.56 1.20 21.54
N CYS A 33 4.63 0.89 20.61
CA CYS A 33 3.78 -0.28 20.71
C CYS A 33 3.71 -1.06 19.36
N SER A 34 3.20 -2.29 19.42
CA SER A 34 2.94 -3.04 18.20
C SER A 34 1.72 -2.49 17.45
N PRO A 35 1.62 -2.67 16.12
CA PRO A 35 0.44 -2.26 15.36
C PRO A 35 -0.86 -2.84 15.89
N MET A 36 -0.83 -4.05 16.45
CA MET A 36 -1.99 -4.69 17.06
C MET A 36 -2.51 -3.90 18.27
N VAL A 37 -1.60 -3.43 19.12
CA VAL A 37 -1.95 -2.66 20.32
C VAL A 37 -2.56 -1.32 19.94
N LEU A 38 -2.00 -0.60 18.97
CA LEU A 38 -2.58 0.64 18.47
C LEU A 38 -3.98 0.42 17.89
N ILE A 39 -4.15 -0.61 17.09
CA ILE A 39 -5.44 -0.98 16.49
C ILE A 39 -6.48 -1.33 17.56
N GLU A 40 -6.08 -2.07 18.59
CA GLU A 40 -6.97 -2.41 19.70
C GLU A 40 -7.37 -1.18 20.52
N ALA A 41 -6.46 -0.24 20.71
CA ALA A 41 -6.74 1.03 21.39
C ALA A 41 -7.72 1.91 20.58
N LEU A 42 -7.60 1.92 19.23
CA LEU A 42 -8.48 2.69 18.36
C LEU A 42 -9.88 2.08 18.21
N TRP A 43 -9.96 0.76 18.04
CA TRP A 43 -11.16 0.10 17.54
C TRP A 43 -11.60 -1.12 18.38
N GLY A 44 -10.98 -1.32 19.54
CA GLY A 44 -11.28 -2.47 20.40
C GLY A 44 -10.84 -3.80 19.79
N LYS A 45 -11.44 -4.89 20.26
CA LYS A 45 -11.13 -6.27 19.82
C LYS A 45 -11.66 -6.55 18.41
N TRP A 46 -11.17 -5.84 17.43
CA TRP A 46 -11.49 -6.02 16.03
C TRP A 46 -10.36 -6.75 15.28
N ARG A 47 -10.73 -7.69 14.41
CA ARG A 47 -9.74 -8.46 13.63
C ARG A 47 -9.20 -7.67 12.43
N ALA A 48 -8.79 -6.44 12.63
CA ALA A 48 -8.33 -5.53 11.58
C ALA A 48 -7.21 -6.11 10.70
N LEU A 49 -6.30 -6.89 11.30
CA LEU A 49 -5.18 -7.48 10.54
C LEU A 49 -5.58 -8.69 9.67
N THR A 50 -6.84 -9.12 9.72
CA THR A 50 -7.36 -10.18 8.84
C THR A 50 -8.03 -9.64 7.58
N ILE A 51 -8.17 -8.33 7.49
CA ILE A 51 -8.76 -7.61 6.35
C ILE A 51 -7.72 -6.69 5.71
N ASP A 52 -8.04 -6.18 4.55
CA ASP A 52 -7.21 -5.20 3.85
C ASP A 52 -7.61 -3.78 4.29
N LEU A 53 -6.96 -3.28 5.35
CA LEU A 53 -7.21 -1.93 5.88
C LEU A 53 -7.00 -0.82 4.85
N ASP A 54 -6.15 -1.06 3.84
CA ASP A 54 -5.88 -0.08 2.80
C ASP A 54 -7.09 0.20 1.90
N LYS A 55 -8.08 -0.70 1.90
CA LYS A 55 -9.37 -0.49 1.24
C LYS A 55 -10.27 0.51 1.96
N GLY A 56 -9.92 0.85 3.19
CA GLY A 56 -10.66 1.74 4.09
C GLY A 56 -11.30 1.00 5.26
N VAL A 57 -11.89 1.78 6.14
CA VAL A 57 -12.67 1.33 7.30
C VAL A 57 -14.06 1.94 7.23
N ASP A 58 -15.02 1.39 7.97
CA ASP A 58 -16.36 1.96 8.06
C ASP A 58 -16.36 3.34 8.74
N ALA A 59 -17.50 4.03 8.67
CA ALA A 59 -17.63 5.41 9.15
C ALA A 59 -17.34 5.53 10.66
N GLU A 60 -17.84 4.59 11.47
CA GLU A 60 -17.65 4.62 12.92
C GLU A 60 -16.16 4.53 13.29
N ARG A 61 -15.43 3.59 12.66
CA ARG A 61 -14.00 3.43 12.88
C ARG A 61 -13.18 4.57 12.32
N PHE A 62 -13.64 5.14 11.21
CA PHE A 62 -13.01 6.31 10.62
C PHE A 62 -13.13 7.54 11.53
N ASP A 63 -14.31 7.77 12.12
CA ASP A 63 -14.56 8.87 13.05
C ASP A 63 -13.77 8.67 14.36
N ALA A 64 -13.69 7.43 14.87
CA ALA A 64 -12.83 7.10 16.01
C ALA A 64 -11.36 7.40 15.73
N LEU A 65 -10.85 7.05 14.54
CA LEU A 65 -9.49 7.37 14.12
C LEU A 65 -9.26 8.88 14.03
N LEU A 66 -10.20 9.63 13.45
CA LEU A 66 -10.10 11.09 13.37
C LEU A 66 -10.03 11.75 14.73
N SER A 67 -10.81 11.26 15.71
CA SER A 67 -10.81 11.80 17.06
C SER A 67 -9.48 11.58 17.80
N HIS A 68 -8.67 10.62 17.36
CA HIS A 68 -7.36 10.28 17.91
C HIS A 68 -6.18 10.64 16.99
N SER A 69 -6.41 11.38 15.91
CA SER A 69 -5.36 11.75 14.96
C SER A 69 -5.23 13.26 14.82
N MET A 70 -3.99 13.74 14.67
CA MET A 70 -3.72 15.13 14.32
C MET A 70 -3.76 15.36 12.80
N GLU A 71 -3.92 14.29 12.01
CA GLU A 71 -4.00 14.41 10.55
C GLU A 71 -5.39 14.79 10.07
N SER A 72 -5.45 15.51 8.95
CA SER A 72 -6.72 15.90 8.35
C SER A 72 -7.46 14.70 7.75
N LYS A 73 -8.79 14.75 7.79
CA LYS A 73 -9.67 13.77 7.11
C LYS A 73 -9.24 13.52 5.67
N GLN A 74 -8.93 14.58 4.93
CA GLN A 74 -8.54 14.52 3.53
C GLN A 74 -7.23 13.72 3.34
N LYS A 75 -6.20 13.97 4.16
CA LYS A 75 -4.92 13.23 4.06
C LYS A 75 -5.11 11.75 4.36
N ILE A 76 -5.88 11.41 5.40
CA ILE A 76 -6.16 10.01 5.72
C ILE A 76 -6.89 9.32 4.56
N GLN A 77 -7.90 9.96 3.96
CA GLN A 77 -8.62 9.42 2.81
C GLN A 77 -7.71 9.27 1.57
N GLN A 78 -6.80 10.22 1.35
CA GLN A 78 -5.83 10.14 0.24
C GLN A 78 -4.82 9.01 0.41
N SER A 79 -4.56 8.54 1.62
CA SER A 79 -3.69 7.38 1.88
C SER A 79 -4.38 6.03 1.64
N MET A 80 -5.70 6.00 1.43
CA MET A 80 -6.46 4.78 1.16
C MET A 80 -6.51 4.45 -0.33
N LEU A 81 -6.62 3.17 -0.68
CA LEU A 81 -6.72 2.68 -2.06
C LEU A 81 -7.89 3.31 -2.83
N SER A 82 -8.96 3.69 -2.14
CA SER A 82 -10.11 4.38 -2.73
C SER A 82 -9.72 5.64 -3.50
N SER A 83 -8.67 6.34 -3.10
CA SER A 83 -8.18 7.56 -3.77
C SER A 83 -7.70 7.32 -5.21
N VAL A 84 -7.24 6.12 -5.52
CA VAL A 84 -6.81 5.70 -6.87
C VAL A 84 -7.88 4.83 -7.54
N VAL A 85 -8.41 3.85 -6.80
CA VAL A 85 -9.36 2.86 -7.36
C VAL A 85 -10.64 3.50 -7.87
N SER A 86 -11.17 4.51 -7.19
CA SER A 86 -12.37 5.23 -7.63
C SER A 86 -12.24 5.92 -9.00
N GLN A 87 -11.01 6.21 -9.41
CA GLN A 87 -10.73 6.81 -10.73
C GLN A 87 -10.72 5.75 -11.85
N ILE A 88 -10.44 4.49 -11.49
CA ILE A 88 -10.31 3.37 -12.43
C ILE A 88 -11.64 2.60 -12.52
N GLN A 89 -12.28 2.41 -11.37
CA GLN A 89 -13.54 1.67 -11.23
C GLN A 89 -14.43 2.39 -10.19
N PRO A 90 -15.25 3.37 -10.61
CA PRO A 90 -16.06 4.17 -9.68
C PRO A 90 -17.01 3.36 -8.78
N ASN A 91 -17.52 2.23 -9.27
CA ASN A 91 -18.48 1.38 -8.59
C ASN A 91 -17.85 0.08 -8.03
N TYR A 92 -16.60 0.14 -7.57
CA TYR A 92 -15.97 -1.04 -6.97
C TYR A 92 -16.59 -1.38 -5.62
N ASP A 93 -16.65 -2.69 -5.33
CA ASP A 93 -17.00 -3.21 -4.00
C ASP A 93 -15.71 -3.47 -3.21
N SER A 94 -15.54 -2.77 -2.10
CA SER A 94 -14.35 -2.93 -1.22
C SER A 94 -14.25 -4.32 -0.58
N ASN A 95 -15.36 -5.06 -0.48
CA ASN A 95 -15.39 -6.42 0.07
C ASN A 95 -14.90 -7.48 -0.93
N GLN A 96 -14.82 -7.12 -2.21
CA GLN A 96 -14.37 -8.02 -3.28
C GLN A 96 -12.91 -7.74 -3.67
N ASN A 97 -12.38 -8.61 -4.55
CA ASN A 97 -11.11 -8.36 -5.19
C ASN A 97 -11.25 -7.18 -6.17
N ILE A 98 -10.49 -6.14 -5.92
CA ILE A 98 -10.50 -4.94 -6.76
C ILE A 98 -9.51 -5.16 -7.91
N PRO A 99 -9.95 -5.00 -9.16
CA PRO A 99 -9.06 -5.04 -10.31
C PRO A 99 -7.88 -4.08 -10.15
N TRP A 100 -6.70 -4.52 -10.60
CA TRP A 100 -5.46 -3.75 -10.52
C TRP A 100 -4.90 -3.54 -9.10
N VAL A 101 -5.56 -3.99 -8.05
CA VAL A 101 -5.02 -3.98 -6.70
C VAL A 101 -4.42 -5.36 -6.39
N LEU A 102 -3.19 -5.37 -5.94
CA LEU A 102 -2.52 -6.59 -5.48
C LEU A 102 -3.24 -7.10 -4.23
N SER A 103 -3.78 -8.32 -4.31
CA SER A 103 -4.47 -8.94 -3.18
C SER A 103 -3.48 -9.28 -2.06
N LEU A 104 -3.82 -8.93 -0.83
CA LEU A 104 -3.07 -9.41 0.33
C LEU A 104 -3.32 -10.91 0.51
N GLY A 105 -2.27 -11.65 0.84
CA GLY A 105 -2.39 -13.05 1.22
C GLY A 105 -3.30 -13.20 2.44
N THR A 106 -4.23 -14.14 2.38
CA THR A 106 -5.03 -14.55 3.54
C THR A 106 -4.21 -15.50 4.42
N ARG A 107 -4.69 -15.77 5.66
CA ARG A 107 -4.02 -16.57 6.70
C ARG A 107 -3.27 -17.82 6.23
N ASN A 108 -3.76 -18.49 5.19
CA ASN A 108 -3.22 -19.76 4.70
C ASN A 108 -2.53 -19.64 3.33
N ARG A 109 -2.40 -18.44 2.76
CA ARG A 109 -1.77 -18.18 1.46
C ARG A 109 -0.66 -17.16 1.64
N SER A 110 0.40 -17.55 2.33
CA SER A 110 1.57 -16.73 2.60
C SER A 110 2.42 -16.41 1.36
N ASN A 111 2.15 -17.06 0.22
CA ASN A 111 2.99 -16.97 -0.97
C ASN A 111 2.68 -15.77 -1.88
N THR A 112 1.65 -14.99 -1.58
CA THR A 112 1.34 -13.74 -2.30
C THR A 112 1.46 -12.58 -1.34
N SER A 113 2.42 -11.70 -1.58
CA SER A 113 2.66 -10.54 -0.72
C SER A 113 1.53 -9.52 -0.82
N GLY A 114 1.06 -9.23 -2.01
CA GLY A 114 0.21 -8.07 -2.25
C GLY A 114 0.86 -6.73 -1.87
N ARG A 115 2.11 -6.76 -1.43
CA ARG A 115 2.94 -5.59 -1.10
C ARG A 115 4.27 -5.67 -1.80
N GLN A 116 4.71 -4.53 -2.28
CA GLN A 116 5.99 -4.37 -2.94
C GLN A 116 6.71 -3.17 -2.33
N VAL A 117 8.03 -3.15 -2.42
CA VAL A 117 8.86 -2.03 -1.94
C VAL A 117 9.99 -1.74 -2.92
N CYS A 118 10.40 -0.48 -2.97
CA CYS A 118 11.68 -0.08 -3.54
C CYS A 118 12.70 0.03 -2.41
N VAL A 119 13.76 -0.75 -2.48
CA VAL A 119 14.80 -0.77 -1.45
C VAL A 119 15.52 0.57 -1.31
N GLU A 120 15.71 1.29 -2.40
CA GLU A 120 16.33 2.62 -2.38
C GLU A 120 15.41 3.68 -1.76
N CYS A 121 14.09 3.61 -2.00
CA CYS A 121 13.15 4.48 -1.30
C CYS A 121 13.18 4.26 0.22
N LEU A 122 13.42 3.03 0.68
CA LEU A 122 13.53 2.73 2.11
C LEU A 122 14.82 3.28 2.74
N LYS A 123 15.86 3.60 1.93
CA LYS A 123 17.14 4.18 2.39
C LYS A 123 17.07 5.68 2.65
N SER A 124 15.98 6.36 2.27
CA SER A 124 15.85 7.81 2.45
C SER A 124 16.15 8.21 3.91
N HIS A 125 17.06 9.15 4.08
CA HIS A 125 17.43 9.67 5.40
C HIS A 125 16.53 10.81 5.88
N GLU A 126 15.75 11.41 4.98
CA GLU A 126 14.88 12.55 5.28
C GLU A 126 13.60 12.12 5.99
N ASN A 127 13.16 10.88 5.75
CA ASN A 127 11.92 10.34 6.31
C ASN A 127 12.15 8.92 6.83
N PRO A 128 11.46 8.51 7.92
CA PRO A 128 11.45 7.10 8.32
C PRO A 128 10.89 6.24 7.18
N PRO A 129 11.37 4.99 7.00
CA PRO A 129 10.87 4.09 5.97
C PRO A 129 9.35 3.95 6.01
N TYR A 130 8.71 4.13 4.87
CA TYR A 130 7.25 3.97 4.70
C TYR A 130 6.92 3.29 3.38
N LEU A 131 5.69 2.75 3.29
CA LEU A 131 5.20 2.08 2.09
C LEU A 131 4.33 3.03 1.28
N ARG A 132 4.54 3.07 -0.03
CA ARG A 132 3.77 3.93 -0.92
C ARG A 132 2.48 3.24 -1.38
N LEU A 133 1.41 4.00 -1.52
CA LEU A 133 0.10 3.53 -1.99
C LEU A 133 0.22 2.87 -3.37
N MET A 134 0.97 3.48 -4.28
CA MET A 134 1.15 2.96 -5.63
C MET A 134 1.81 1.58 -5.67
N TRP A 135 2.59 1.21 -4.65
CA TRP A 135 3.17 -0.13 -4.55
C TRP A 135 2.15 -1.26 -4.30
N ARG A 136 0.89 -0.91 -4.04
CA ARG A 136 -0.24 -1.85 -3.97
C ARG A 136 -0.94 -2.04 -5.31
N ILE A 137 -0.54 -1.29 -6.33
CA ILE A 137 -1.17 -1.29 -7.64
C ILE A 137 -0.41 -2.23 -8.57
N GLY A 138 -1.12 -3.19 -9.20
CA GLY A 138 -0.51 -4.30 -9.93
C GLY A 138 0.29 -3.94 -11.17
N TRP A 139 0.08 -2.77 -11.78
CA TRP A 139 0.93 -2.31 -12.89
C TRP A 139 2.13 -1.49 -12.43
N HIS A 140 2.17 -1.08 -11.16
CA HIS A 140 3.28 -0.30 -10.61
C HIS A 140 4.36 -1.27 -10.11
N CYS A 141 5.17 -1.77 -11.03
CA CYS A 141 6.16 -2.82 -10.77
C CYS A 141 7.59 -2.29 -10.66
N SER A 142 7.80 -0.99 -10.89
CA SER A 142 9.12 -0.36 -10.91
C SER A 142 9.09 0.98 -10.18
N CYS A 143 10.18 1.31 -9.50
CA CYS A 143 10.38 2.64 -8.94
C CYS A 143 10.94 3.56 -10.03
N VAL A 144 10.18 4.60 -10.38
CA VAL A 144 10.60 5.57 -11.41
C VAL A 144 11.78 6.42 -10.93
N GLU A 145 11.81 6.74 -9.62
CA GLU A 145 12.87 7.58 -9.03
C GLU A 145 14.23 6.87 -9.05
N HIS A 146 14.25 5.57 -8.72
CA HIS A 146 15.49 4.79 -8.58
C HIS A 146 15.74 3.85 -9.75
N GLN A 147 14.82 3.77 -10.71
CA GLN A 147 14.91 2.88 -11.87
C GLN A 147 15.19 1.41 -11.50
N LEU A 148 14.51 0.94 -10.46
CA LEU A 148 14.62 -0.41 -9.92
C LEU A 148 13.26 -1.13 -9.95
N SER A 149 13.28 -2.43 -10.18
CA SER A 149 12.10 -3.26 -9.96
C SER A 149 11.74 -3.28 -8.48
N LEU A 150 10.45 -3.25 -8.17
CA LEU A 150 9.98 -3.43 -6.80
C LEU A 150 10.15 -4.90 -6.40
N ILE A 151 10.46 -5.14 -5.13
CA ILE A 151 10.53 -6.48 -4.54
C ILE A 151 9.31 -6.71 -3.65
N ASP A 152 8.81 -7.94 -3.60
CA ASP A 152 7.66 -8.36 -2.80
C ASP A 152 8.01 -9.45 -1.77
N HIS A 153 9.25 -9.93 -1.79
CA HIS A 153 9.80 -10.92 -0.87
C HIS A 153 11.10 -10.42 -0.26
N CYS A 154 11.38 -10.88 0.95
CA CYS A 154 12.68 -10.66 1.58
C CYS A 154 13.76 -11.41 0.79
N PRO A 155 14.84 -10.75 0.34
CA PRO A 155 15.90 -11.41 -0.42
C PRO A 155 16.67 -12.47 0.40
N GLU A 156 16.72 -12.32 1.73
CA GLU A 156 17.44 -13.22 2.63
C GLU A 156 16.66 -14.52 2.91
N CYS A 157 15.38 -14.43 3.29
CA CYS A 157 14.61 -15.60 3.71
C CYS A 157 13.49 -16.01 2.74
N GLY A 158 13.28 -15.29 1.64
CA GLY A 158 12.26 -15.57 0.64
C GLY A 158 10.80 -15.38 1.10
N VAL A 159 10.57 -14.94 2.32
CA VAL A 159 9.21 -14.72 2.85
C VAL A 159 8.65 -13.42 2.31
N THR A 160 7.35 -13.41 2.03
CA THR A 160 6.62 -12.21 1.58
C THR A 160 6.72 -11.06 2.60
N ILE A 161 6.73 -9.83 2.11
CA ILE A 161 6.79 -8.62 2.95
C ILE A 161 5.48 -8.48 3.74
N GLN A 162 5.56 -8.57 5.08
CA GLN A 162 4.42 -8.60 5.99
C GLN A 162 4.55 -7.54 7.10
N PRO A 163 4.41 -6.24 6.79
CA PRO A 163 4.72 -5.16 7.71
C PRO A 163 3.85 -5.14 8.97
N PHE A 164 2.63 -5.68 8.95
CA PHE A 164 1.78 -5.79 10.16
C PHE A 164 2.30 -6.71 11.24
N LYS A 165 3.30 -7.53 10.93
CA LYS A 165 4.00 -8.34 11.93
C LYS A 165 5.15 -7.57 12.60
N ALA A 166 5.38 -6.33 12.20
CA ALA A 166 6.37 -5.49 12.86
C ALA A 166 6.00 -5.30 14.33
N ASP A 167 7.00 -5.25 15.17
CA ASP A 167 6.91 -4.90 16.58
C ASP A 167 8.03 -3.91 16.92
N MET A 168 8.16 -3.59 18.19
CA MET A 168 9.15 -2.63 18.68
C MET A 168 10.60 -3.04 18.38
N GLU A 169 10.89 -4.36 18.33
CA GLU A 169 12.24 -4.89 18.07
C GLU A 169 12.68 -4.61 16.64
N HIS A 170 11.74 -4.57 15.69
CA HIS A 170 12.02 -4.26 14.29
C HIS A 170 12.32 -2.77 14.07
N GLY A 171 11.77 -1.88 14.89
CA GLY A 171 12.02 -0.44 14.88
C GLY A 171 11.51 0.33 13.66
N CYS A 172 11.45 -0.27 12.47
CA CYS A 172 10.94 0.39 11.26
C CYS A 172 10.44 -0.60 10.19
N LEU A 173 9.77 -0.08 9.16
CA LEU A 173 9.20 -0.86 8.05
C LEU A 173 10.23 -1.41 7.06
N ALA A 174 11.51 -1.07 7.19
CA ALA A 174 12.57 -1.62 6.35
C ALA A 174 13.10 -2.97 6.83
N ILE A 175 12.68 -3.45 8.01
CA ILE A 175 13.17 -4.70 8.59
C ILE A 175 12.22 -5.84 8.26
N CYS A 176 12.76 -6.96 7.77
CA CYS A 176 11.98 -8.18 7.54
C CYS A 176 11.48 -8.72 8.87
N THR A 177 10.17 -8.85 9.01
CA THR A 177 9.52 -9.29 10.25
C THR A 177 9.66 -10.79 10.54
N THR A 178 10.35 -11.55 9.66
CA THR A 178 10.58 -12.99 9.81
C THR A 178 12.01 -13.30 10.19
N CYS A 179 13.00 -12.70 9.52
CA CYS A 179 14.42 -13.01 9.76
C CYS A 179 15.25 -11.84 10.29
N GLY A 180 14.64 -10.62 10.44
CA GLY A 180 15.36 -9.44 10.91
C GLY A 180 16.27 -8.79 9.85
N PHE A 181 16.29 -9.29 8.60
CA PHE A 181 17.10 -8.70 7.54
C PHE A 181 16.66 -7.26 7.24
N ASP A 182 17.62 -6.37 7.15
CA ASP A 182 17.38 -4.99 6.74
C ASP A 182 17.29 -4.90 5.21
N LEU A 183 16.10 -4.69 4.68
CA LEU A 183 15.83 -4.60 3.24
C LEU A 183 16.65 -3.51 2.54
N ARG A 184 17.10 -2.52 3.29
CA ARG A 184 17.98 -1.45 2.76
C ARG A 184 19.37 -1.95 2.36
N ARG A 185 19.78 -3.13 2.85
CA ARG A 185 21.04 -3.79 2.49
C ARG A 185 20.93 -4.64 1.22
N CYS A 186 19.74 -4.73 0.64
CA CYS A 186 19.55 -5.46 -0.59
C CYS A 186 20.32 -4.78 -1.73
N GLU A 187 21.24 -5.53 -2.34
CA GLU A 187 22.04 -5.08 -3.50
C GLU A 187 21.43 -5.56 -4.83
N GLU A 188 20.41 -6.43 -4.78
CA GLU A 188 19.76 -6.97 -5.96
C GLU A 188 18.96 -5.90 -6.69
N SER A 189 19.58 -5.24 -7.66
CA SER A 189 18.89 -4.46 -8.67
C SER A 189 18.37 -5.41 -9.76
N LYS A 190 17.12 -5.85 -9.68
CA LYS A 190 16.50 -6.53 -10.82
C LYS A 190 16.35 -5.53 -11.96
N ASN A 191 16.86 -5.89 -13.14
CA ASN A 191 16.70 -5.07 -14.34
C ASN A 191 15.21 -4.79 -14.57
N ILE A 192 14.90 -3.53 -14.87
CA ILE A 192 13.55 -3.11 -15.18
C ILE A 192 13.12 -3.77 -16.49
N ASN A 193 11.96 -4.38 -16.51
CA ASN A 193 11.31 -4.75 -17.77
C ASN A 193 10.75 -3.48 -18.43
N LEU A 194 11.37 -3.08 -19.56
CA LEU A 194 11.02 -1.84 -20.25
C LEU A 194 9.56 -1.81 -20.73
N ASN A 195 9.00 -2.95 -21.12
CA ASN A 195 7.59 -3.01 -21.54
C ASN A 195 6.64 -2.76 -20.34
N ALA A 196 6.96 -3.35 -19.20
CA ALA A 196 6.20 -3.13 -17.97
C ALA A 196 6.31 -1.67 -17.50
N LEU A 197 7.51 -1.08 -17.57
CA LEU A 197 7.72 0.34 -17.26
C LEU A 197 6.95 1.26 -18.21
N ASN A 198 6.96 0.98 -19.51
CA ASN A 198 6.20 1.74 -20.50
C ASN A 198 4.69 1.70 -20.20
N PHE A 199 4.17 0.51 -19.84
CA PHE A 199 2.77 0.37 -19.44
C PHE A 199 2.50 1.16 -18.16
N GLN A 200 3.35 1.06 -17.14
CA GLN A 200 3.25 1.81 -15.89
C GLN A 200 3.19 3.32 -16.17
N ASN A 201 4.14 3.86 -16.92
CA ASN A 201 4.19 5.28 -17.26
C ASN A 201 2.91 5.74 -17.97
N LYS A 202 2.39 4.91 -18.88
CA LYS A 202 1.14 5.21 -19.60
C LYS A 202 -0.06 5.20 -18.66
N ALA A 203 -0.16 4.20 -17.77
CA ALA A 203 -1.23 4.10 -16.78
C ALA A 203 -1.23 5.31 -15.82
N GLU A 204 -0.06 5.72 -15.33
CA GLU A 204 0.09 6.89 -14.47
C GLU A 204 -0.28 8.20 -15.22
N GLN A 205 0.10 8.31 -16.49
CA GLN A 205 -0.30 9.45 -17.33
C GLN A 205 -1.82 9.53 -17.46
N VAL A 206 -2.50 8.40 -17.72
CA VAL A 206 -3.96 8.34 -17.84
C VAL A 206 -4.64 8.75 -16.52
N LEU A 207 -4.14 8.27 -15.38
CA LEU A 207 -4.65 8.69 -14.07
C LEU A 207 -4.49 10.20 -13.83
N LYS A 208 -3.31 10.75 -14.15
CA LYS A 208 -3.00 12.17 -13.96
C LYS A 208 -3.83 13.08 -14.86
N GLN A 209 -3.98 12.70 -16.12
CA GLN A 209 -4.71 13.48 -17.12
C GLN A 209 -6.21 13.24 -17.11
N LYS A 210 -6.68 12.16 -16.43
CA LYS A 210 -8.08 11.69 -16.42
C LYS A 210 -8.63 11.37 -17.81
N ILE A 211 -7.76 11.11 -18.76
CA ILE A 211 -8.08 10.75 -20.14
C ILE A 211 -7.03 9.80 -20.68
N GLY A 212 -7.48 8.77 -21.40
CA GLY A 212 -6.64 7.86 -22.17
C GLY A 212 -6.94 7.95 -23.66
N PHE A 213 -6.18 7.19 -24.46
CA PHE A 213 -6.42 7.07 -25.90
C PHE A 213 -6.46 5.61 -26.30
N TYR A 214 -7.44 5.24 -27.12
CA TYR A 214 -7.55 3.95 -27.79
C TYR A 214 -7.86 4.16 -29.26
N ASN A 215 -7.04 3.58 -30.15
CA ASN A 215 -7.13 3.79 -31.61
C ASN A 215 -7.26 5.29 -31.99
N GLN A 216 -6.43 6.13 -31.38
CA GLN A 216 -6.38 7.58 -31.55
C GLN A 216 -7.64 8.34 -31.04
N SER A 217 -8.63 7.64 -30.52
CA SER A 217 -9.82 8.24 -29.94
C SER A 217 -9.65 8.44 -28.42
N PRO A 218 -10.06 9.58 -27.86
CA PRO A 218 -10.02 9.80 -26.43
C PRO A 218 -11.05 8.94 -25.70
N VAL A 219 -10.66 8.35 -24.59
CA VAL A 219 -11.51 7.53 -23.73
C VAL A 219 -11.34 7.94 -22.27
N THR A 220 -12.34 7.66 -21.44
CA THR A 220 -12.24 7.93 -20.00
C THR A 220 -11.19 7.03 -19.36
N THR A 221 -10.69 7.41 -18.18
CA THR A 221 -9.77 6.60 -17.38
C THR A 221 -10.31 5.19 -17.18
N GLN A 222 -11.57 5.06 -16.78
CA GLN A 222 -12.22 3.77 -16.57
C GLN A 222 -12.15 2.88 -17.83
N VAL A 223 -12.63 3.39 -18.95
CA VAL A 223 -12.65 2.65 -20.24
C VAL A 223 -11.24 2.23 -20.65
N TRP A 224 -10.25 3.11 -20.47
CA TRP A 224 -8.87 2.76 -20.81
C TRP A 224 -8.35 1.57 -19.97
N PHE A 225 -8.62 1.56 -18.66
CA PHE A 225 -8.20 0.46 -17.79
C PHE A 225 -8.99 -0.83 -18.04
N GLU A 226 -10.26 -0.75 -18.44
CA GLU A 226 -11.05 -1.91 -18.86
C GLU A 226 -10.50 -2.55 -20.12
N ILE A 227 -10.18 -1.75 -21.15
CA ILE A 227 -9.54 -2.21 -22.38
C ILE A 227 -8.18 -2.84 -22.05
N ALA A 228 -7.32 -2.17 -21.30
CA ALA A 228 -6.02 -2.69 -20.93
C ALA A 228 -6.11 -4.04 -20.20
N ARG A 229 -7.10 -4.21 -19.33
CA ARG A 229 -7.33 -5.49 -18.64
C ARG A 229 -7.79 -6.60 -19.58
N SER A 230 -8.68 -6.30 -20.51
CA SER A 230 -9.13 -7.27 -21.50
C SER A 230 -7.95 -7.80 -22.32
N TRP A 231 -7.07 -6.93 -22.78
CA TRP A 231 -5.87 -7.30 -23.50
C TRP A 231 -4.93 -8.20 -22.68
N LEU A 232 -4.69 -7.85 -21.43
CA LEU A 232 -3.84 -8.68 -20.55
C LEU A 232 -4.46 -10.05 -20.28
N SER A 233 -5.78 -10.17 -20.23
CA SER A 233 -6.44 -11.48 -20.07
C SER A 233 -6.28 -12.35 -21.34
N GLU A 234 -6.38 -11.77 -22.54
CA GLU A 234 -6.17 -12.50 -23.80
C GLU A 234 -4.72 -12.98 -23.94
N ILE A 235 -3.74 -12.13 -23.64
CA ILE A 235 -2.32 -12.53 -23.63
C ILE A 235 -2.08 -13.72 -22.70
N ARG A 236 -2.72 -13.75 -21.54
CA ARG A 236 -2.61 -14.84 -20.57
C ARG A 236 -3.15 -16.17 -21.10
N PHE A 237 -4.18 -16.15 -21.95
CA PHE A 237 -4.71 -17.33 -22.62
C PHE A 237 -3.80 -17.85 -23.75
N LEU A 238 -2.98 -16.98 -24.35
CA LEU A 238 -2.08 -17.35 -25.44
C LEU A 238 -0.73 -17.90 -24.95
N VAL A 239 -0.38 -17.69 -23.69
CA VAL A 239 0.92 -18.08 -23.10
C VAL A 239 0.82 -19.33 -22.20
N ASN A 240 -0.40 -19.80 -21.90
CA ASN A 240 -0.69 -21.05 -21.17
C ASN A 240 -1.13 -22.13 -22.15
#